data_2650ced176d9b7694a5fb068bfe528ec
#
_entry.id   2650ced176d9b7694a5fb068bfe528ec
#
_cell.length_a   1.000
_cell.length_b   1.000
_cell.length_c   1.000
_cell.angle_alpha   90.00
_cell.angle_beta   90.00
_cell.angle_gamma   90.00
#
_symmetry.space_group_name_H-M   'P 1'
#
loop_
_entity.id
_entity.type
_entity.pdbx_description
1 polymer ?
#
loop_
_entity_poly.entity_id
_entity_poly.type
_entity_poly.pdbx_seq_one_letter_code
_entity_poly.pdbx_strand_id
1 'polypeptide(L)'
;MKRSLIQPILCVAFGLIATLAVAREDVRFPNPKGKTSFKTEAGDCVSPQSQFDLEINNVRARLLTGGDLWWNLSEARYEVPKGSGTGITLNAIFAGAIWISGFDAGGNLKVAAQRYRAGGDDYWPGPLNNAGLVDKATCNKYDRFFNVFGADIEKAQSAYLLKGSGTTLGDIPKGVQAWPGKGNPYLSTDPSLIGETFIINDNLAPFKDVDNDGIYDPVKGDYPYIPCRGDEGEAYADQMIFWVINDVGNQHTETNGQAIGVQVNCLAFAFQTTDDINNMTFYKYEIINKSPTPLFQTYISQWSDPDLGN
;
A
#
# COMPACT_ATOMS: atom_id res chain seq x y z
N MET A 1 -17.91 -24.44 11.91
CA MET A 1 -18.79 -23.28 11.66
C MET A 1 -18.83 -23.03 10.16
N LYS A 2 -20.01 -22.87 9.55
CA LYS A 2 -20.12 -22.62 8.10
C LYS A 2 -19.77 -21.14 7.87
N ARG A 3 -18.65 -20.87 7.20
CA ARG A 3 -18.33 -19.53 6.71
C ARG A 3 -19.50 -19.04 5.84
N SER A 4 -20.05 -17.87 6.17
CA SER A 4 -21.00 -17.21 5.29
C SER A 4 -20.21 -16.59 4.14
N LEU A 5 -20.09 -17.32 3.02
CA LEU A 5 -19.36 -16.95 1.81
C LEU A 5 -19.96 -15.75 1.04
N ILE A 6 -21.03 -15.13 1.55
CA ILE A 6 -21.80 -14.14 0.77
C ILE A 6 -21.34 -12.70 1.04
N GLN A 7 -20.69 -12.40 2.16
CA GLN A 7 -20.33 -11.02 2.51
C GLN A 7 -19.09 -10.44 1.82
N PRO A 8 -18.01 -11.18 1.54
CA PRO A 8 -16.86 -10.58 0.84
C PRO A 8 -17.14 -10.16 -0.61
N ILE A 9 -18.11 -10.82 -1.27
CA ILE A 9 -18.42 -10.52 -2.69
C ILE A 9 -19.01 -9.11 -2.87
N LEU A 10 -19.71 -8.58 -1.88
CA LEU A 10 -20.35 -7.26 -1.97
C LEU A 10 -19.32 -6.10 -1.96
N CYS A 11 -18.20 -6.25 -1.27
CA CYS A 11 -17.15 -5.24 -1.28
C CYS A 11 -16.42 -5.13 -2.62
N VAL A 12 -16.33 -6.23 -3.37
CA VAL A 12 -15.65 -6.30 -4.68
C VAL A 12 -16.54 -5.78 -5.81
N ALA A 13 -17.85 -6.04 -5.75
CA ALA A 13 -18.77 -5.68 -6.84
C ALA A 13 -19.08 -4.17 -6.92
N PHE A 14 -18.92 -3.41 -5.83
CA PHE A 14 -19.19 -1.96 -5.82
C PHE A 14 -17.99 -1.08 -6.21
N GLY A 15 -16.79 -1.62 -6.34
CA GLY A 15 -15.60 -0.89 -6.78
C GLY A 15 -15.59 -0.48 -8.26
N LEU A 16 -16.54 -1.00 -9.06
CA LEU A 16 -16.57 -0.80 -10.52
C LEU A 16 -17.62 0.21 -11.01
N ILE A 17 -18.34 0.88 -10.13
CA ILE A 17 -19.14 2.04 -10.52
C ILE A 17 -18.27 3.28 -10.40
N ALA A 18 -17.34 3.47 -11.36
CA ALA A 18 -16.83 4.78 -11.69
C ALA A 18 -18.00 5.63 -12.17
N THR A 19 -18.61 6.40 -11.29
CA THR A 19 -19.45 7.52 -11.74
C THR A 19 -18.53 8.42 -12.54
N LEU A 20 -18.75 8.48 -13.85
CA LEU A 20 -18.20 9.52 -14.72
C LEU A 20 -18.72 10.87 -14.18
N ALA A 21 -18.04 11.43 -13.21
CA ALA A 21 -18.19 12.83 -12.88
C ALA A 21 -17.47 13.59 -14.01
N VAL A 22 -18.24 13.99 -15.01
CA VAL A 22 -17.81 15.02 -15.97
C VAL A 22 -17.84 16.33 -15.23
N ALA A 23 -16.82 16.58 -14.42
CA ALA A 23 -16.56 17.93 -13.91
C ALA A 23 -15.82 18.69 -15.01
N ARG A 24 -16.59 19.24 -15.94
CA ARG A 24 -16.08 20.26 -16.86
C ARG A 24 -16.39 21.60 -16.21
N GLU A 25 -15.64 21.96 -15.18
CA GLU A 25 -15.56 23.33 -14.72
C GLU A 25 -14.26 23.93 -15.27
N ASP A 26 -14.39 25.00 -16.04
CA ASP A 26 -13.29 25.92 -16.35
C ASP A 26 -12.86 26.59 -15.04
N VAL A 27 -12.07 25.90 -14.23
CA VAL A 27 -11.43 26.49 -13.07
C VAL A 27 -10.34 27.41 -13.58
N ARG A 28 -10.70 28.71 -13.78
CA ARG A 28 -9.69 29.74 -13.97
C ARG A 28 -8.85 29.76 -12.70
N PHE A 29 -7.57 29.45 -12.83
CA PHE A 29 -6.63 29.60 -11.72
C PHE A 29 -6.76 31.03 -11.15
N PRO A 30 -6.94 31.17 -9.84
CA PRO A 30 -6.79 32.49 -9.24
C PRO A 30 -5.35 32.92 -9.53
N ASN A 31 -5.19 34.05 -10.24
CA ASN A 31 -3.89 34.58 -10.60
C ASN A 31 -3.19 35.02 -9.29
N PRO A 32 -2.25 34.23 -8.71
CA PRO A 32 -1.63 34.60 -7.45
C PRO A 32 -0.61 35.71 -7.71
N LYS A 33 -0.95 36.92 -7.26
CA LYS A 33 0.06 37.95 -7.08
C LYS A 33 0.96 37.55 -5.92
N GLY A 34 2.03 36.81 -6.23
CA GLY A 34 3.03 36.40 -5.28
C GLY A 34 3.52 34.99 -5.58
N LYS A 35 4.62 34.87 -6.32
CA LYS A 35 5.31 33.59 -6.54
C LYS A 35 5.99 33.16 -5.24
N THR A 36 5.32 32.43 -4.39
CA THR A 36 5.98 31.57 -3.42
C THR A 36 6.03 30.16 -4.01
N SER A 37 7.08 29.85 -4.74
CA SER A 37 7.44 28.51 -5.10
C SER A 37 7.94 27.82 -3.83
N PHE A 38 7.09 27.01 -3.20
CA PHE A 38 7.57 26.06 -2.20
C PHE A 38 8.33 24.96 -2.96
N LYS A 39 9.66 25.01 -2.90
CA LYS A 39 10.47 23.85 -3.20
C LYS A 39 10.25 22.88 -2.05
N THR A 40 9.61 21.76 -2.31
CA THR A 40 9.70 20.60 -1.43
C THR A 40 11.18 20.23 -1.41
N GLU A 41 11.84 20.28 -0.25
CA GLU A 41 13.21 19.80 -0.14
C GLU A 41 13.16 18.29 -0.38
N ALA A 42 13.88 17.84 -1.41
CA ALA A 42 14.06 16.42 -1.64
C ALA A 42 14.87 15.83 -0.49
N GLY A 43 14.47 14.65 -0.03
CA GLY A 43 15.25 13.87 0.93
C GLY A 43 16.53 13.32 0.31
N ASP A 44 17.23 12.48 1.06
CA ASP A 44 18.47 11.80 0.65
C ASP A 44 18.29 10.26 0.59
N CYS A 45 17.06 9.81 0.35
CA CYS A 45 16.72 8.40 0.23
C CYS A 45 17.43 7.76 -0.96
N VAL A 46 17.83 6.50 -0.78
CA VAL A 46 18.39 5.68 -1.86
C VAL A 46 17.27 4.99 -2.64
N SER A 47 17.58 4.49 -3.83
CA SER A 47 16.65 3.67 -4.63
C SER A 47 16.07 2.53 -3.81
N PRO A 48 14.75 2.31 -3.85
CA PRO A 48 14.07 1.20 -3.17
C PRO A 48 14.54 -0.15 -3.67
N GLN A 49 14.75 -1.11 -2.75
CA GLN A 49 15.30 -2.42 -3.08
C GLN A 49 14.37 -3.59 -2.75
N SER A 50 13.45 -3.40 -1.79
CA SER A 50 12.67 -4.52 -1.29
C SER A 50 11.61 -4.99 -2.27
N GLN A 51 11.47 -6.31 -2.34
CA GLN A 51 10.52 -7.02 -3.18
C GLN A 51 9.80 -8.08 -2.36
N PHE A 52 8.52 -8.32 -2.64
CA PHE A 52 7.72 -9.34 -1.98
C PHE A 52 6.67 -9.92 -2.94
N ASP A 53 6.23 -11.16 -2.72
CA ASP A 53 5.23 -11.81 -3.57
C ASP A 53 3.88 -11.94 -2.85
N LEU A 54 2.82 -11.48 -3.51
CA LEU A 54 1.44 -11.82 -3.18
C LEU A 54 1.11 -13.10 -3.95
N GLU A 55 0.97 -14.24 -3.22
CA GLU A 55 0.93 -15.54 -3.88
C GLU A 55 0.03 -16.59 -3.19
N ILE A 56 -0.94 -16.17 -2.38
CA ILE A 56 -1.78 -17.11 -1.64
C ILE A 56 -2.71 -17.92 -2.54
N ASN A 57 -3.11 -17.37 -3.68
CA ASN A 57 -4.04 -17.98 -4.63
C ASN A 57 -3.31 -18.50 -5.89
N ASN A 58 -3.97 -18.56 -7.04
CA ASN A 58 -3.40 -19.05 -8.30
C ASN A 58 -2.50 -18.02 -9.02
N VAL A 59 -2.37 -16.82 -8.44
CA VAL A 59 -1.51 -15.75 -8.97
C VAL A 59 -0.25 -15.63 -8.11
N ARG A 60 0.88 -15.32 -8.75
CA ARG A 60 2.05 -14.76 -8.10
C ARG A 60 2.29 -13.36 -8.64
N ALA A 61 2.11 -12.36 -7.80
CA ALA A 61 2.27 -10.96 -8.17
C ALA A 61 3.39 -10.32 -7.33
N ARG A 62 4.48 -9.90 -7.99
CA ARG A 62 5.60 -9.20 -7.36
C ARG A 62 5.22 -7.77 -7.00
N LEU A 63 5.55 -7.36 -5.79
CA LEU A 63 5.42 -6.01 -5.25
C LEU A 63 6.81 -5.41 -5.04
N LEU A 64 6.97 -4.11 -5.32
CA LEU A 64 8.20 -3.37 -5.09
C LEU A 64 7.91 -2.11 -4.27
N THR A 65 8.85 -1.74 -3.40
CA THR A 65 8.70 -0.57 -2.51
C THR A 65 8.93 0.78 -3.21
N GLY A 66 9.21 0.76 -4.51
CA GLY A 66 9.38 1.96 -5.34
C GLY A 66 8.13 2.40 -6.10
N GLY A 67 6.93 1.87 -5.74
CA GLY A 67 5.67 2.24 -6.38
C GLY A 67 5.36 1.47 -7.68
N ASP A 68 6.29 0.71 -8.18
CA ASP A 68 6.15 -0.20 -9.30
C ASP A 68 5.76 -1.60 -8.82
N LEU A 69 5.15 -2.40 -9.71
CA LEU A 69 4.56 -3.70 -9.44
C LEU A 69 4.87 -4.68 -10.57
N TRP A 70 4.76 -5.99 -10.26
CA TRP A 70 4.59 -7.13 -11.17
C TRP A 70 5.83 -7.49 -12.00
N TRP A 71 7.00 -6.97 -11.66
CA TRP A 71 8.28 -7.30 -12.26
C TRP A 71 9.40 -7.37 -11.20
N ASN A 72 10.58 -7.84 -11.56
CA ASN A 72 11.72 -7.98 -10.64
C ASN A 72 12.91 -7.11 -11.02
N LEU A 73 12.66 -5.96 -11.65
CA LEU A 73 13.63 -5.01 -12.23
C LEU A 73 14.28 -5.53 -13.54
N SER A 74 13.87 -6.67 -14.07
CA SER A 74 14.36 -7.19 -15.35
C SER A 74 13.31 -7.99 -16.12
N GLU A 75 12.47 -8.74 -15.45
CA GLU A 75 11.50 -9.65 -16.04
C GLU A 75 10.13 -9.52 -15.39
N ALA A 76 9.08 -9.86 -16.14
CA ALA A 76 7.72 -9.93 -15.65
C ALA A 76 7.58 -10.90 -14.47
N ARG A 77 6.69 -10.57 -13.52
CA ARG A 77 6.39 -11.38 -12.33
C ARG A 77 4.92 -11.22 -11.91
N TYR A 78 4.03 -11.28 -12.89
CA TYR A 78 2.59 -11.48 -12.67
C TYR A 78 2.18 -12.78 -13.34
N GLU A 79 2.41 -13.86 -12.64
CA GLU A 79 2.25 -15.24 -13.12
C GLU A 79 0.81 -15.72 -12.89
N VAL A 80 0.14 -16.20 -13.93
CA VAL A 80 -1.18 -16.83 -13.86
C VAL A 80 -1.27 -17.95 -14.90
N PRO A 81 -1.41 -19.23 -14.49
CA PRO A 81 -1.29 -19.73 -13.12
C PRO A 81 0.16 -19.69 -12.63
N LYS A 82 0.34 -19.43 -11.34
CA LYS A 82 1.67 -19.49 -10.73
C LYS A 82 2.24 -20.91 -10.84
N GLY A 83 3.53 -20.99 -11.18
CA GLY A 83 4.25 -22.28 -11.15
C GLY A 83 3.63 -23.32 -12.08
N SER A 84 3.40 -22.99 -13.34
CA SER A 84 2.71 -23.85 -14.33
C SER A 84 3.27 -25.27 -14.53
N GLY A 85 4.37 -25.63 -13.84
CA GLY A 85 4.97 -26.97 -13.87
C GLY A 85 5.62 -27.38 -15.20
N THR A 86 5.48 -26.53 -16.23
CA THR A 86 6.01 -26.79 -17.58
C THR A 86 7.42 -26.25 -17.80
N GLY A 87 7.98 -25.56 -16.79
CA GLY A 87 9.23 -24.80 -16.93
C GLY A 87 9.06 -23.47 -17.68
N ILE A 88 7.84 -23.14 -18.09
CA ILE A 88 7.49 -21.88 -18.73
C ILE A 88 6.69 -21.06 -17.74
N THR A 89 7.14 -19.85 -17.43
CA THR A 89 6.40 -18.88 -16.62
C THR A 89 5.43 -18.14 -17.54
N LEU A 90 4.14 -18.22 -17.22
CA LEU A 90 3.11 -17.49 -17.95
C LEU A 90 2.83 -16.17 -17.22
N ASN A 91 3.26 -15.08 -17.78
CA ASN A 91 2.99 -13.75 -17.28
C ASN A 91 1.82 -13.11 -18.05
N ALA A 92 0.90 -12.46 -17.32
CA ALA A 92 -0.20 -11.73 -17.91
C ALA A 92 0.08 -10.22 -18.01
N ILE A 93 0.97 -9.71 -17.15
CA ILE A 93 1.33 -8.30 -17.06
C ILE A 93 2.85 -8.24 -16.83
N PHE A 94 3.54 -7.36 -17.58
CA PHE A 94 4.97 -7.13 -17.38
C PHE A 94 5.23 -6.25 -16.17
N ALA A 95 4.58 -5.08 -16.10
CA ALA A 95 4.76 -4.12 -15.02
C ALA A 95 3.52 -3.25 -14.83
N GLY A 96 3.43 -2.59 -13.67
CA GLY A 96 2.43 -1.58 -13.40
C GLY A 96 2.86 -0.63 -12.30
N ALA A 97 2.20 0.52 -12.22
CA ALA A 97 2.46 1.51 -11.20
C ALA A 97 1.31 2.51 -11.07
N ILE A 98 1.21 3.15 -9.91
CA ILE A 98 0.35 4.32 -9.74
C ILE A 98 1.06 5.57 -10.26
N TRP A 99 0.32 6.41 -10.99
CA TRP A 99 0.78 7.72 -11.44
C TRP A 99 -0.10 8.80 -10.84
N ILE A 100 0.53 9.86 -10.34
CA ILE A 100 -0.16 10.99 -9.72
C ILE A 100 0.41 12.27 -10.33
N SER A 101 -0.47 13.18 -10.74
CA SER A 101 -0.06 14.49 -11.23
C SER A 101 -1.09 15.55 -10.88
N GLY A 102 -0.66 16.80 -10.90
CA GLY A 102 -1.51 17.96 -10.64
C GLY A 102 -0.72 19.25 -10.72
N PHE A 103 -1.37 20.36 -10.45
CA PHE A 103 -0.73 21.67 -10.42
C PHE A 103 -0.73 22.24 -9.01
N ASP A 104 0.36 22.89 -8.62
CA ASP A 104 0.37 23.71 -7.40
C ASP A 104 -0.39 25.03 -7.60
N ALA A 105 -0.55 25.82 -6.54
CA ALA A 105 -1.23 27.11 -6.58
C ALA A 105 -0.54 28.13 -7.52
N GLY A 106 0.72 27.93 -7.86
CA GLY A 106 1.47 28.74 -8.82
C GLY A 106 1.29 28.31 -10.27
N GLY A 107 0.51 27.23 -10.54
CA GLY A 107 0.35 26.63 -11.86
C GLY A 107 1.53 25.80 -12.32
N ASN A 108 2.45 25.41 -11.43
CA ASN A 108 3.55 24.53 -11.77
C ASN A 108 3.08 23.08 -11.74
N LEU A 109 3.43 22.31 -12.79
CA LEU A 109 3.15 20.90 -12.86
C LEU A 109 3.96 20.14 -11.80
N LYS A 110 3.25 19.29 -11.05
CA LYS A 110 3.79 18.32 -10.13
C LYS A 110 3.46 16.93 -10.64
N VAL A 111 4.43 16.01 -10.63
CA VAL A 111 4.21 14.65 -11.12
C VAL A 111 5.12 13.65 -10.45
N ALA A 112 4.54 12.51 -10.09
CA ALA A 112 5.23 11.30 -9.66
C ALA A 112 4.66 10.12 -10.46
N ALA A 113 5.52 9.44 -11.21
CA ALA A 113 5.11 8.33 -12.06
C ALA A 113 6.29 7.37 -12.24
N GLN A 114 6.04 6.09 -11.99
CA GLN A 114 7.04 5.03 -12.11
C GLN A 114 6.67 4.11 -13.27
N ARG A 115 7.68 3.59 -13.97
CA ARG A 115 7.53 2.56 -15.01
C ARG A 115 8.54 1.44 -14.76
N TYR A 116 9.65 1.43 -15.54
CA TYR A 116 10.71 0.42 -15.48
C TYR A 116 11.98 0.92 -14.78
N ARG A 117 11.91 2.03 -14.05
CA ARG A 117 13.07 2.70 -13.44
C ARG A 117 14.22 2.96 -14.43
N ALA A 118 13.91 3.15 -15.70
CA ALA A 118 14.91 3.39 -16.73
C ALA A 118 15.61 4.75 -16.55
N GLY A 119 14.90 5.76 -16.06
CA GLY A 119 15.45 7.05 -15.68
C GLY A 119 15.82 7.13 -14.19
N GLY A 120 15.24 6.28 -13.36
CA GLY A 120 15.41 6.23 -11.93
C GLY A 120 14.11 6.09 -11.15
N ASP A 121 13.96 6.84 -10.07
CA ASP A 121 12.84 6.72 -9.14
C ASP A 121 12.09 8.05 -8.99
N ASP A 122 10.75 7.94 -8.84
CA ASP A 122 9.87 9.03 -8.40
C ASP A 122 9.15 8.70 -7.08
N TYR A 123 9.30 7.47 -6.58
CA TYR A 123 8.76 7.05 -5.29
C TYR A 123 9.82 6.36 -4.44
N TRP A 124 9.73 6.60 -3.13
CA TRP A 124 10.60 6.01 -2.11
C TRP A 124 9.77 5.46 -0.95
N PRO A 125 10.26 4.44 -0.22
CA PRO A 125 9.55 3.89 0.91
C PRO A 125 9.50 4.88 2.09
N GLY A 126 8.46 4.76 2.90
CA GLY A 126 8.31 5.46 4.16
C GLY A 126 7.23 6.53 4.20
N PRO A 127 6.68 6.77 5.38
CA PRO A 127 5.72 7.84 5.61
C PRO A 127 6.40 9.20 5.65
N LEU A 128 5.66 10.24 5.28
CA LEU A 128 6.05 11.63 5.46
C LEU A 128 5.68 12.09 6.87
N ASN A 129 6.55 12.91 7.47
CA ASN A 129 6.25 13.58 8.73
C ASN A 129 5.20 14.69 8.55
N ASN A 130 4.83 15.38 9.63
CA ASN A 130 3.83 16.45 9.59
C ASN A 130 4.27 17.68 8.77
N ALA A 131 5.55 17.79 8.44
CA ALA A 131 6.07 18.84 7.56
C ALA A 131 6.12 18.40 6.08
N GLY A 132 5.67 17.17 5.76
CA GLY A 132 5.72 16.62 4.41
C GLY A 132 7.13 16.20 3.97
N LEU A 133 8.02 15.88 4.92
CA LEU A 133 9.41 15.52 4.68
C LEU A 133 9.69 14.08 5.12
N VAL A 134 10.72 13.50 4.53
CA VAL A 134 11.27 12.19 4.91
C VAL A 134 12.80 12.24 4.91
N ASP A 135 13.43 11.44 5.74
CA ASP A 135 14.88 11.27 5.77
C ASP A 135 15.30 9.85 5.33
N LYS A 136 16.57 9.69 5.02
CA LYS A 136 17.16 8.42 4.60
C LYS A 136 16.95 7.28 5.60
N ALA A 137 17.02 7.59 6.91
CA ALA A 137 16.81 6.58 7.94
C ALA A 137 15.40 6.04 7.91
N THR A 138 14.41 6.91 7.74
CA THR A 138 13.00 6.52 7.55
C THR A 138 12.81 5.70 6.28
N CYS A 139 13.38 6.14 5.14
CA CYS A 139 13.29 5.38 3.89
C CYS A 139 13.88 3.96 4.05
N ASN A 140 15.07 3.83 4.59
CA ASN A 140 15.69 2.54 4.83
C ASN A 140 14.87 1.65 5.77
N LYS A 141 14.30 2.25 6.80
CA LYS A 141 13.47 1.56 7.78
C LYS A 141 12.19 1.00 7.17
N TYR A 142 11.58 1.72 6.24
CA TYR A 142 10.34 1.34 5.57
C TYR A 142 10.55 0.67 4.20
N ASP A 143 11.78 0.42 3.78
CA ASP A 143 12.07 -0.38 2.58
C ASP A 143 11.80 -1.87 2.88
N ARG A 144 10.53 -2.20 3.11
CA ARG A 144 10.02 -3.52 3.50
C ARG A 144 8.52 -3.66 3.28
N PHE A 145 8.05 -4.88 3.41
CA PHE A 145 6.65 -5.24 3.38
C PHE A 145 6.20 -5.81 4.73
N PHE A 146 4.96 -5.53 5.09
CA PHE A 146 4.29 -6.10 6.26
C PHE A 146 3.25 -7.10 5.76
N ASN A 147 3.51 -8.38 5.97
CA ASN A 147 2.68 -9.47 5.46
C ASN A 147 1.92 -10.15 6.60
N VAL A 148 0.64 -10.45 6.38
CA VAL A 148 -0.21 -11.22 7.27
C VAL A 148 -1.09 -12.17 6.48
N PHE A 149 -1.34 -13.35 7.04
CA PHE A 149 -2.26 -14.34 6.49
C PHE A 149 -3.59 -14.34 7.24
N GLY A 150 -4.70 -14.55 6.53
CA GLY A 150 -6.04 -14.64 7.12
C GLY A 150 -6.12 -15.72 8.21
N ALA A 151 -5.46 -16.87 8.02
CA ALA A 151 -5.38 -17.93 9.03
C ALA A 151 -4.68 -17.48 10.33
N ASP A 152 -3.71 -16.57 10.23
CA ASP A 152 -3.06 -15.99 11.40
C ASP A 152 -3.97 -15.02 12.13
N ILE A 153 -4.77 -14.25 11.40
CA ILE A 153 -5.79 -13.37 11.98
C ILE A 153 -6.84 -14.21 12.72
N GLU A 154 -7.37 -15.27 12.09
CA GLU A 154 -8.33 -16.19 12.72
C GLU A 154 -7.78 -16.83 14.01
N LYS A 155 -6.49 -17.19 14.00
CA LYS A 155 -5.83 -17.74 15.20
C LYS A 155 -5.73 -16.71 16.32
N ALA A 156 -5.35 -15.47 16.01
CA ALA A 156 -5.28 -14.39 17.00
C ALA A 156 -6.65 -14.08 17.58
N GLN A 157 -7.68 -13.94 16.75
CA GLN A 157 -9.06 -13.72 17.18
C GLN A 157 -9.57 -14.87 18.07
N SER A 158 -9.32 -16.13 17.65
CA SER A 158 -9.70 -17.30 18.44
C SER A 158 -9.03 -17.33 19.83
N ALA A 159 -7.76 -16.95 19.90
CA ALA A 159 -7.03 -16.86 21.15
C ALA A 159 -7.66 -15.81 22.08
N TYR A 160 -7.98 -14.63 21.54
CA TYR A 160 -8.65 -13.59 22.30
C TYR A 160 -10.05 -13.97 22.77
N LEU A 161 -10.85 -14.60 21.91
CA LEU A 161 -12.19 -15.08 22.26
C LEU A 161 -12.16 -16.13 23.39
N LEU A 162 -11.12 -16.96 23.44
CA LEU A 162 -10.98 -18.01 24.45
C LEU A 162 -10.41 -17.49 25.77
N LYS A 163 -9.49 -16.54 25.75
CA LYS A 163 -8.70 -16.11 26.90
C LYS A 163 -9.06 -14.70 27.40
N GLY A 164 -9.67 -13.87 26.56
CA GLY A 164 -9.97 -12.47 26.87
C GLY A 164 -8.71 -11.71 27.32
N SER A 165 -8.76 -11.04 28.45
CA SER A 165 -7.61 -10.32 29.04
C SER A 165 -6.43 -11.22 29.45
N GLY A 166 -6.57 -12.54 29.40
CA GLY A 166 -5.49 -13.50 29.58
C GLY A 166 -4.71 -13.84 28.32
N THR A 167 -5.03 -13.22 27.18
CA THR A 167 -4.28 -13.36 25.93
C THR A 167 -2.87 -12.80 26.10
N THR A 168 -1.89 -13.50 25.59
CA THR A 168 -0.48 -13.11 25.67
C THR A 168 0.12 -12.96 24.27
N LEU A 169 1.24 -12.27 24.16
CA LEU A 169 1.94 -12.13 22.87
C LEU A 169 2.33 -13.48 22.25
N GLY A 170 2.56 -14.50 23.06
CA GLY A 170 2.84 -15.88 22.61
C GLY A 170 1.67 -16.55 21.89
N ASP A 171 0.46 -16.07 22.07
CA ASP A 171 -0.76 -16.57 21.43
C ASP A 171 -1.00 -15.94 20.06
N ILE A 172 -0.35 -14.81 19.78
CA ILE A 172 -0.54 -14.01 18.57
C ILE A 172 0.52 -14.39 17.51
N PRO A 173 0.12 -14.73 16.28
CA PRO A 173 1.06 -14.98 15.18
C PRO A 173 1.91 -13.75 14.83
N LYS A 174 3.13 -13.99 14.36
CA LYS A 174 4.12 -12.93 14.09
C LYS A 174 3.67 -11.89 13.07
N GLY A 175 2.98 -12.30 12.00
CA GLY A 175 2.44 -11.36 11.00
C GLY A 175 1.42 -10.38 11.61
N VAL A 176 0.59 -10.88 12.55
CA VAL A 176 -0.37 -10.04 13.28
C VAL A 176 0.34 -9.12 14.28
N GLN A 177 1.36 -9.63 15.01
CA GLN A 177 2.17 -8.81 15.90
C GLN A 177 2.88 -7.68 15.16
N ALA A 178 3.39 -7.94 13.96
CA ALA A 178 4.20 -7.02 13.16
C ALA A 178 3.37 -6.09 12.24
N TRP A 179 2.04 -6.12 12.33
CA TRP A 179 1.20 -5.25 11.52
C TRP A 179 1.40 -3.78 11.89
N PRO A 180 1.68 -2.85 10.94
CA PRO A 180 2.04 -1.47 11.25
C PRO A 180 0.80 -0.60 11.51
N GLY A 181 -0.08 -1.08 12.37
CA GLY A 181 -1.20 -0.32 12.92
C GLY A 181 -0.72 0.77 13.88
N LYS A 182 -1.49 1.84 14.00
CA LYS A 182 -1.15 2.97 14.85
C LYS A 182 -0.89 2.53 16.29
N GLY A 183 0.22 2.98 16.87
CA GLY A 183 0.57 2.73 18.26
C GLY A 183 1.04 1.32 18.58
N ASN A 184 1.20 0.42 17.59
CA ASN A 184 1.60 -0.97 17.83
C ASN A 184 2.87 -1.07 18.70
N PRO A 185 2.78 -1.61 19.93
CA PRO A 185 3.94 -1.70 20.81
C PRO A 185 4.87 -2.89 20.50
N TYR A 186 4.45 -3.80 19.59
CA TYR A 186 5.12 -5.08 19.36
C TYR A 186 5.97 -5.09 18.09
N LEU A 187 5.95 -4.06 17.27
CA LEU A 187 6.75 -3.98 16.04
C LEU A 187 8.25 -4.17 16.30
N SER A 188 8.74 -3.71 17.44
CA SER A 188 10.13 -3.89 17.85
C SER A 188 10.50 -5.33 18.22
N THR A 189 9.52 -6.21 18.38
CA THR A 189 9.73 -7.64 18.73
C THR A 189 9.84 -8.54 17.51
N ASP A 190 9.58 -8.04 16.31
CA ASP A 190 9.80 -8.77 15.07
C ASP A 190 11.30 -9.01 14.88
N PRO A 191 11.77 -10.26 14.66
CA PRO A 191 13.17 -10.56 14.42
C PRO A 191 13.78 -9.81 13.23
N SER A 192 12.98 -9.48 12.21
CA SER A 192 13.41 -8.65 11.07
C SER A 192 13.62 -7.18 11.42
N LEU A 193 13.11 -6.76 12.58
CA LEU A 193 13.18 -5.40 13.11
C LEU A 193 14.10 -5.28 14.33
N ILE A 194 14.82 -6.35 14.70
CA ILE A 194 15.73 -6.35 15.86
C ILE A 194 16.71 -5.18 15.75
N GLY A 195 16.81 -4.43 16.82
CA GLY A 195 17.68 -3.27 16.94
C GLY A 195 17.05 -1.94 16.48
N GLU A 196 15.85 -1.96 15.94
CA GLU A 196 15.12 -0.77 15.53
C GLU A 196 13.91 -0.50 16.46
N THR A 197 13.78 0.73 16.92
CA THR A 197 12.54 1.18 17.55
C THR A 197 11.57 1.60 16.46
N PHE A 198 10.48 0.84 16.32
CA PHE A 198 9.39 1.16 15.39
C PHE A 198 8.23 1.76 16.20
N ILE A 199 7.96 3.04 15.98
CA ILE A 199 6.81 3.74 16.59
C ILE A 199 5.93 4.22 15.47
N ILE A 200 4.71 3.71 15.39
CA ILE A 200 3.73 4.12 14.40
C ILE A 200 2.78 5.13 15.05
N ASN A 201 3.04 6.41 14.86
CA ASN A 201 2.20 7.48 15.41
C ASN A 201 1.00 7.82 14.51
N ASP A 202 1.12 7.55 13.22
CA ASP A 202 0.11 7.86 12.21
C ASP A 202 -0.76 6.63 11.89
N ASN A 203 -1.94 6.88 11.32
CA ASN A 203 -2.77 5.82 10.75
C ASN A 203 -2.13 5.35 9.43
N LEU A 204 -1.29 4.32 9.49
CA LEU A 204 -0.68 3.69 8.32
C LEU A 204 -1.52 2.50 7.84
N ALA A 205 -1.29 1.34 8.41
CA ALA A 205 -2.03 0.15 8.04
C ALA A 205 -3.39 0.10 8.76
N PRO A 206 -4.46 -0.23 8.03
CA PRO A 206 -5.78 -0.32 8.61
C PRO A 206 -5.90 -1.52 9.55
N PHE A 207 -6.61 -1.35 10.65
CA PHE A 207 -6.91 -2.39 11.62
C PHE A 207 -8.30 -2.22 12.22
N LYS A 208 -8.88 -3.33 12.66
CA LYS A 208 -10.08 -3.30 13.49
C LYS A 208 -9.65 -3.06 14.91
N ASP A 209 -10.10 -1.95 15.46
CA ASP A 209 -9.94 -1.55 16.85
C ASP A 209 -11.12 -2.13 17.64
N VAL A 210 -10.85 -3.16 18.44
CA VAL A 210 -11.90 -3.92 19.13
C VAL A 210 -12.30 -3.25 20.44
N ASP A 211 -11.34 -2.65 21.15
CA ASP A 211 -11.59 -1.96 22.41
C ASP A 211 -11.83 -0.44 22.25
N ASN A 212 -11.72 0.09 21.03
CA ASN A 212 -11.93 1.49 20.65
C ASN A 212 -10.99 2.47 21.38
N ASP A 213 -9.74 2.06 21.60
CA ASP A 213 -8.73 2.93 22.22
C ASP A 213 -7.88 3.71 21.20
N GLY A 214 -8.04 3.42 19.91
CA GLY A 214 -7.34 4.07 18.80
C GLY A 214 -5.90 3.60 18.60
N ILE A 215 -5.51 2.50 19.26
CA ILE A 215 -4.16 1.92 19.24
C ILE A 215 -4.27 0.46 18.81
N TYR A 216 -3.42 0.04 17.89
CA TYR A 216 -3.35 -1.36 17.48
C TYR A 216 -2.67 -2.21 18.56
N ASP A 217 -3.44 -3.03 19.25
CA ASP A 217 -2.96 -4.00 20.23
C ASP A 217 -3.61 -5.38 20.01
N PRO A 218 -2.95 -6.30 19.29
CA PRO A 218 -3.53 -7.60 18.99
C PRO A 218 -3.73 -8.48 20.25
N VAL A 219 -3.08 -8.18 21.37
CA VAL A 219 -3.32 -8.87 22.66
C VAL A 219 -4.68 -8.47 23.26
N LYS A 220 -5.20 -7.29 22.89
CA LYS A 220 -6.55 -6.81 23.23
C LYS A 220 -7.61 -7.18 22.18
N GLY A 221 -7.25 -7.94 21.17
CA GLY A 221 -8.18 -8.46 20.17
C GLY A 221 -8.18 -7.74 18.84
N ASP A 222 -7.36 -6.70 18.67
CA ASP A 222 -7.27 -5.98 17.41
C ASP A 222 -6.64 -6.83 16.30
N TYR A 223 -7.03 -6.57 15.07
CA TYR A 223 -6.55 -7.34 13.93
C TYR A 223 -6.52 -6.54 12.63
N PRO A 224 -5.61 -6.90 11.68
CA PRO A 224 -5.57 -6.33 10.35
C PRO A 224 -6.89 -6.54 9.60
N TYR A 225 -7.41 -5.52 8.93
CA TYR A 225 -8.61 -5.64 8.13
C TYR A 225 -8.55 -4.79 6.85
N ILE A 226 -9.47 -5.06 5.91
CA ILE A 226 -9.62 -4.30 4.68
C ILE A 226 -10.80 -3.32 4.89
N PRO A 227 -10.56 -2.00 4.97
CA PRO A 227 -11.65 -1.04 5.11
C PRO A 227 -12.43 -0.96 3.80
N CYS A 228 -13.69 -1.37 3.83
CA CYS A 228 -14.65 -1.21 2.74
C CYS A 228 -15.54 0.00 2.99
N ARG A 229 -15.98 0.64 1.91
CA ARG A 229 -16.96 1.74 2.00
C ARG A 229 -18.31 1.17 2.44
N GLY A 230 -18.79 1.59 3.61
CA GLY A 230 -20.08 1.15 4.14
C GLY A 230 -20.00 0.23 5.36
N ASP A 231 -18.84 -0.05 5.86
CA ASP A 231 -18.47 -0.66 7.17
C ASP A 231 -19.36 -1.78 7.74
N GLU A 232 -20.11 -2.50 6.91
CA GLU A 232 -20.93 -3.61 7.38
C GLU A 232 -20.18 -4.96 7.39
N GLY A 233 -18.89 -4.99 7.08
CA GLY A 233 -18.12 -6.22 7.00
C GLY A 233 -16.70 -6.07 7.51
N GLU A 234 -16.39 -6.81 8.54
CA GLU A 234 -15.04 -7.02 9.07
C GLU A 234 -14.29 -7.99 8.15
N ALA A 235 -13.88 -7.50 6.97
CA ALA A 235 -13.24 -8.36 5.97
C ALA A 235 -11.72 -8.31 6.09
N TYR A 236 -11.10 -9.47 6.04
CA TYR A 236 -9.67 -9.66 5.74
C TYR A 236 -9.53 -10.73 4.66
N ALA A 237 -8.42 -10.67 3.93
CA ALA A 237 -8.12 -11.63 2.88
C ALA A 237 -7.27 -12.79 3.38
N ASP A 238 -7.12 -13.83 2.57
CA ASP A 238 -6.25 -14.97 2.90
C ASP A 238 -4.77 -14.57 2.95
N GLN A 239 -4.36 -13.55 2.18
CA GLN A 239 -3.08 -12.85 2.35
C GLN A 239 -3.29 -11.36 2.18
N MET A 240 -2.66 -10.57 3.05
CA MET A 240 -2.64 -9.10 3.00
C MET A 240 -1.21 -8.62 3.18
N ILE A 241 -0.79 -7.66 2.34
CA ILE A 241 0.56 -7.10 2.35
C ILE A 241 0.44 -5.59 2.35
N PHE A 242 1.01 -4.94 3.36
CA PHE A 242 1.03 -3.49 3.48
C PHE A 242 2.44 -2.94 3.27
N TRP A 243 2.52 -1.78 2.61
CA TRP A 243 3.72 -0.95 2.53
C TRP A 243 3.32 0.51 2.37
N VAL A 244 4.26 1.41 2.55
CA VAL A 244 4.03 2.85 2.39
C VAL A 244 5.11 3.46 1.52
N ILE A 245 4.71 4.33 0.60
CA ILE A 245 5.60 5.07 -0.29
C ILE A 245 5.30 6.56 -0.24
N ASN A 246 6.27 7.36 -0.66
CA ASN A 246 6.16 8.80 -0.82
C ASN A 246 6.92 9.27 -2.06
N ASP A 247 6.65 10.48 -2.52
CA ASP A 247 7.32 11.08 -3.67
C ASP A 247 8.33 12.19 -3.31
N VAL A 248 8.77 12.24 -2.04
CA VAL A 248 9.67 13.29 -1.53
C VAL A 248 11.06 12.74 -1.16
N GLY A 249 11.23 11.42 -1.24
CA GLY A 249 12.45 10.76 -0.77
C GLY A 249 13.73 11.24 -1.42
N ASN A 250 13.68 11.64 -2.69
CA ASN A 250 14.80 12.26 -3.40
C ASN A 250 14.28 13.05 -4.62
N GLN A 251 15.20 13.55 -5.45
CA GLN A 251 14.83 14.17 -6.72
C GLN A 251 14.20 13.13 -7.65
N HIS A 252 13.08 13.46 -8.28
CA HIS A 252 12.46 12.63 -9.31
C HIS A 252 13.40 12.51 -10.51
N THR A 253 13.70 11.29 -10.90
CA THR A 253 14.60 11.01 -12.02
C THR A 253 13.93 10.16 -13.11
N GLU A 254 12.83 9.47 -12.82
CA GLU A 254 12.05 8.79 -13.85
C GLU A 254 11.28 9.79 -14.73
N THR A 255 10.60 10.78 -14.13
CA THR A 255 9.88 11.83 -14.87
C THR A 255 10.65 13.13 -15.01
N ASN A 256 11.67 13.39 -14.19
CA ASN A 256 12.29 14.69 -13.96
C ASN A 256 11.27 15.77 -13.51
N GLY A 257 10.14 15.34 -12.95
CA GLY A 257 9.09 16.22 -12.44
C GLY A 257 9.42 16.80 -11.07
N GLN A 258 8.62 17.76 -10.66
CA GLN A 258 8.68 18.27 -9.29
C GLN A 258 7.82 17.40 -8.37
N ALA A 259 8.33 17.11 -7.17
CA ALA A 259 7.62 16.37 -6.16
C ALA A 259 6.29 17.04 -5.79
N ILE A 260 5.29 16.21 -5.53
CA ILE A 260 3.95 16.60 -5.13
C ILE A 260 3.90 16.84 -3.61
N GLY A 261 4.54 15.97 -2.84
CA GLY A 261 4.44 15.89 -1.39
C GLY A 261 3.32 14.94 -0.95
N VAL A 262 3.20 13.79 -1.63
CA VAL A 262 2.20 12.78 -1.29
C VAL A 262 2.83 11.59 -0.56
N GLN A 263 2.04 11.04 0.37
CA GLN A 263 2.23 9.72 0.94
C GLN A 263 1.16 8.81 0.38
N VAL A 264 1.53 7.58 0.04
CA VAL A 264 0.58 6.55 -0.40
C VAL A 264 0.71 5.34 0.52
N ASN A 265 -0.35 5.06 1.28
CA ASN A 265 -0.50 3.84 2.03
C ASN A 265 -1.04 2.77 1.08
N CYS A 266 -0.28 1.71 0.87
CA CYS A 266 -0.55 0.66 -0.10
C CYS A 266 -0.94 -0.63 0.60
N LEU A 267 -2.01 -1.27 0.16
CA LEU A 267 -2.47 -2.57 0.64
C LEU A 267 -2.76 -3.46 -0.56
N ALA A 268 -2.00 -4.54 -0.73
CA ALA A 268 -2.29 -5.60 -1.68
C ALA A 268 -2.87 -6.80 -0.96
N PHE A 269 -3.85 -7.47 -1.57
CA PHE A 269 -4.49 -8.62 -0.97
C PHE A 269 -5.06 -9.59 -2.00
N ALA A 270 -5.23 -10.85 -1.60
CA ALA A 270 -5.79 -11.89 -2.44
C ALA A 270 -6.56 -12.91 -1.61
N PHE A 271 -7.52 -13.56 -2.28
CA PHE A 271 -8.36 -14.61 -1.72
C PHE A 271 -8.08 -15.94 -2.40
N GLN A 272 -7.99 -17.00 -1.60
CA GLN A 272 -7.91 -18.37 -2.08
C GLN A 272 -9.32 -18.95 -2.13
N THR A 273 -9.86 -19.08 -3.34
CA THR A 273 -11.24 -19.53 -3.58
C THR A 273 -11.29 -20.64 -4.62
N THR A 274 -12.49 -21.13 -4.93
CA THR A 274 -12.72 -22.14 -5.98
C THR A 274 -13.35 -21.57 -7.26
N ASP A 275 -13.45 -20.25 -7.35
CA ASP A 275 -14.02 -19.50 -8.47
C ASP A 275 -12.94 -18.58 -9.11
N ASP A 276 -13.36 -17.67 -10.00
CA ASP A 276 -12.48 -16.79 -10.75
C ASP A 276 -11.70 -15.80 -9.86
N ILE A 277 -12.17 -15.55 -8.63
CA ILE A 277 -11.45 -14.69 -7.67
C ILE A 277 -10.08 -15.31 -7.32
N ASN A 278 -9.95 -16.62 -7.43
CA ASN A 278 -8.66 -17.32 -7.24
C ASN A 278 -7.59 -16.91 -8.28
N ASN A 279 -7.96 -16.22 -9.34
CA ASN A 279 -7.07 -15.72 -10.39
C ASN A 279 -6.90 -14.19 -10.34
N MET A 280 -7.26 -13.55 -9.21
CA MET A 280 -7.26 -12.10 -9.06
C MET A 280 -6.37 -11.66 -7.90
N THR A 281 -5.81 -10.47 -8.03
CA THR A 281 -5.16 -9.72 -6.97
C THR A 281 -5.79 -8.35 -6.85
N PHE A 282 -5.84 -7.81 -5.64
CA PHE A 282 -6.52 -6.56 -5.33
C PHE A 282 -5.52 -5.58 -4.71
N TYR A 283 -5.68 -4.30 -5.06
CA TYR A 283 -4.82 -3.22 -4.58
C TYR A 283 -5.67 -2.06 -4.09
N LYS A 284 -5.36 -1.59 -2.89
CA LYS A 284 -5.97 -0.39 -2.32
C LYS A 284 -4.86 0.63 -2.07
N TYR A 285 -5.06 1.83 -2.59
CA TYR A 285 -4.19 2.97 -2.36
C TYR A 285 -4.94 4.05 -1.58
N GLU A 286 -4.38 4.48 -0.47
CA GLU A 286 -4.81 5.67 0.25
C GLU A 286 -3.79 6.77 0.00
N ILE A 287 -4.18 7.79 -0.77
CA ILE A 287 -3.30 8.87 -1.20
C ILE A 287 -3.53 10.07 -0.29
N ILE A 288 -2.48 10.48 0.42
CA ILE A 288 -2.52 11.53 1.43
C ILE A 288 -1.64 12.69 0.96
N ASN A 289 -2.22 13.85 0.73
CA ASN A 289 -1.44 15.07 0.48
C ASN A 289 -0.86 15.57 1.80
N LYS A 290 0.46 15.44 1.96
CA LYS A 290 1.24 15.98 3.10
C LYS A 290 1.92 17.31 2.74
N SER A 291 1.78 17.77 1.49
CA SER A 291 2.26 19.11 1.09
C SER A 291 1.48 20.20 1.82
N PRO A 292 2.12 21.32 2.18
CA PRO A 292 1.42 22.48 2.76
C PRO A 292 0.50 23.20 1.76
N THR A 293 0.54 22.81 0.48
CA THR A 293 -0.25 23.44 -0.59
C THR A 293 -1.24 22.46 -1.20
N PRO A 294 -2.45 22.93 -1.57
CA PRO A 294 -3.39 22.09 -2.31
C PRO A 294 -2.89 21.82 -3.73
N LEU A 295 -3.31 20.68 -4.28
CA LEU A 295 -3.17 20.34 -5.68
C LEU A 295 -4.46 20.68 -6.44
N PHE A 296 -4.29 21.20 -7.64
CA PHE A 296 -5.38 21.51 -8.55
C PHE A 296 -5.30 20.61 -9.78
N GLN A 297 -6.46 20.28 -10.36
CA GLN A 297 -6.55 19.41 -11.52
C GLN A 297 -5.71 18.14 -11.34
N THR A 298 -5.96 17.46 -10.21
CA THR A 298 -5.21 16.26 -9.85
C THR A 298 -5.73 15.07 -10.64
N TYR A 299 -4.81 14.35 -11.27
CA TYR A 299 -5.09 13.11 -11.97
C TYR A 299 -4.38 11.95 -11.26
N ILE A 300 -5.09 10.85 -11.11
CA ILE A 300 -4.58 9.59 -10.58
C ILE A 300 -4.85 8.53 -11.64
N SER A 301 -3.83 7.79 -12.01
CA SER A 301 -3.91 6.75 -13.03
C SER A 301 -3.20 5.49 -12.59
N GLN A 302 -3.74 4.34 -12.98
CA GLN A 302 -3.02 3.06 -12.93
C GLN A 302 -2.41 2.84 -14.31
N TRP A 303 -1.08 2.85 -14.38
CA TRP A 303 -0.35 2.41 -15.56
C TRP A 303 -0.12 0.90 -15.48
N SER A 304 -0.26 0.22 -16.60
CA SER A 304 0.08 -1.20 -16.73
C SER A 304 0.60 -1.49 -18.12
N ASP A 305 1.54 -2.40 -18.19
CA ASP A 305 2.07 -2.99 -19.41
C ASP A 305 1.63 -4.45 -19.48
N PRO A 306 0.53 -4.76 -20.19
CA PRO A 306 0.08 -6.13 -20.36
C PRO A 306 1.04 -6.91 -21.26
N ASP A 307 1.33 -8.15 -20.88
CA ASP A 307 2.24 -9.05 -21.60
C ASP A 307 1.60 -10.44 -21.69
N LEU A 308 0.61 -10.56 -22.60
CA LEU A 308 -0.15 -11.79 -22.76
C LEU A 308 0.58 -12.77 -23.66
N GLY A 309 1.06 -13.87 -23.09
CA GLY A 309 1.46 -15.05 -23.86
C GLY A 309 2.90 -15.09 -24.33
N ASN A 310 3.81 -14.44 -23.65
CA ASN A 310 5.25 -14.65 -23.83
C ASN A 310 5.78 -15.72 -22.91
#